data_9355de6a36b62195251cfd25f1236084
#
_entry.id   9355de6a36b62195251cfd25f1236084
#
_cell.length_a   1.000
_cell.length_b   1.000
_cell.length_c   1.000
_cell.angle_alpha   90.00
_cell.angle_beta   90.00
_cell.angle_gamma   90.00
#
_symmetry.space_group_name_H-M   'P 1'
#
loop_
_entity.id
_entity.type
_entity.pdbx_description
1 polymer ?
#
loop_
_entity_poly.entity_id
_entity_poly.type
_entity_poly.pdbx_seq_one_letter_code
_entity_poly.pdbx_strand_id
1 'polypeptide(L)'
;MVGEKLTQLLVGQAVAEAEACVKVASRRYVRLEAWNALRPYEREYLRCYAAGSSAHRSVLVSRSAARLLNMWTIPDGKEVIELAQTHGTPPSTKDWPDGLRYRHMRIPESDVYCIHRTDCIGADRKIQVTSPERTAIDIARFHGVRQGAVAMDWLLSFGTLQEKRRRWETIQAKIARLKGKRGIANARRALELASPWSESPYETLLRVILHENGIEVEMQLWIGPDFRVDLIWGNLVIEIDGLDKFENKPHDAVLSQLKRETWIREQGYEVIRFFTREILRNPEECVRRIREAKARADKR
;
A
#
# COMPACT_ATOMS: atom_id res chain seq x y z
N MET A 1 -0.81 -14.06 -9.96
CA MET A 1 -0.07 -14.15 -11.24
C MET A 1 1.29 -13.44 -11.23
N VAL A 2 1.44 -12.16 -10.85
CA VAL A 2 2.77 -11.52 -10.78
C VAL A 2 3.64 -12.17 -9.72
N GLY A 3 3.11 -12.44 -8.53
CA GLY A 3 3.87 -13.04 -7.44
C GLY A 3 4.41 -14.46 -7.71
N GLU A 4 3.70 -15.29 -8.48
CA GLU A 4 4.15 -16.65 -8.81
C GLU A 4 5.36 -16.68 -9.73
N LYS A 5 5.38 -15.79 -10.72
CA LYS A 5 6.56 -15.64 -11.60
C LYS A 5 7.78 -15.14 -10.82
N LEU A 6 7.58 -14.22 -9.88
CA LEU A 6 8.64 -13.67 -9.06
C LEU A 6 9.27 -14.74 -8.13
N THR A 7 8.45 -15.58 -7.51
CA THR A 7 8.97 -16.61 -6.58
C THR A 7 9.83 -17.68 -7.27
N GLN A 8 9.67 -17.87 -8.57
CA GLN A 8 10.52 -18.76 -9.38
C GLN A 8 11.97 -18.25 -9.55
N LEU A 9 12.22 -16.97 -9.25
CA LEU A 9 13.57 -16.39 -9.27
C LEU A 9 14.42 -16.75 -8.04
N LEU A 10 13.80 -17.33 -7.00
CA LEU A 10 14.51 -17.73 -5.79
C LEU A 10 15.36 -18.97 -6.05
N VAL A 11 16.60 -18.90 -5.62
CA VAL A 11 17.57 -20.02 -5.70
C VAL A 11 18.15 -20.35 -4.33
N GLY A 12 18.66 -21.58 -4.20
CA GLY A 12 19.30 -22.06 -2.99
C GLY A 12 20.79 -21.71 -2.90
N GLN A 13 21.41 -22.15 -1.80
CA GLN A 13 22.81 -21.85 -1.48
C GLN A 13 23.79 -22.42 -2.55
N ALA A 14 23.56 -23.61 -3.07
CA ALA A 14 24.44 -24.21 -4.07
C ALA A 14 24.59 -23.36 -5.34
N VAL A 15 23.52 -22.71 -5.79
CA VAL A 15 23.56 -21.76 -6.92
C VAL A 15 24.32 -20.49 -6.54
N ALA A 16 24.14 -19.99 -5.31
CA ALA A 16 24.83 -18.79 -4.84
C ALA A 16 26.33 -18.98 -4.61
N GLU A 17 26.79 -20.21 -4.47
CA GLU A 17 28.25 -20.57 -4.41
C GLU A 17 28.88 -20.63 -5.81
N ALA A 18 28.08 -20.90 -6.84
CA ALA A 18 28.55 -21.02 -8.22
C ALA A 18 28.35 -19.73 -9.05
N GLU A 19 27.40 -18.89 -8.71
CA GLU A 19 26.99 -17.73 -9.49
C GLU A 19 26.86 -16.47 -8.61
N ALA A 20 26.98 -15.27 -9.23
CA ALA A 20 26.74 -14.01 -8.55
C ALA A 20 25.25 -13.87 -8.15
N CYS A 21 24.99 -13.82 -6.85
CA CYS A 21 23.66 -13.76 -6.29
C CYS A 21 23.51 -12.71 -5.19
N VAL A 22 22.29 -12.20 -5.04
CA VAL A 22 21.88 -11.33 -3.94
C VAL A 22 21.17 -12.17 -2.88
N LYS A 23 21.64 -12.13 -1.64
CA LYS A 23 20.97 -12.78 -0.51
C LYS A 23 19.71 -12.01 -0.13
N VAL A 24 18.56 -12.66 -0.16
CA VAL A 24 17.25 -12.03 0.14
C VAL A 24 16.62 -12.51 1.45
N ALA A 25 17.01 -13.72 1.92
CA ALA A 25 16.67 -14.25 3.24
C ALA A 25 17.66 -15.34 3.64
N SER A 26 17.48 -15.98 4.81
CA SER A 26 18.32 -17.12 5.23
C SER A 26 18.24 -18.24 4.19
N ARG A 27 19.38 -18.60 3.62
CA ARG A 27 19.53 -19.65 2.57
C ARG A 27 18.66 -19.41 1.32
N ARG A 28 18.30 -18.15 1.03
CA ARG A 28 17.52 -17.73 -0.15
C ARG A 28 18.23 -16.61 -0.88
N TYR A 29 18.36 -16.77 -2.17
CA TYR A 29 19.12 -15.88 -3.04
C TYR A 29 18.35 -15.63 -4.33
N VAL A 30 18.75 -14.59 -5.06
CA VAL A 30 18.28 -14.28 -6.42
C VAL A 30 19.54 -13.99 -7.26
N ARG A 31 19.63 -14.49 -8.47
CA ARG A 31 20.73 -14.17 -9.39
C ARG A 31 20.83 -12.66 -9.58
N LEU A 32 22.05 -12.13 -9.57
CA LEU A 32 22.29 -10.69 -9.60
C LEU A 32 21.67 -10.02 -10.83
N GLU A 33 21.75 -10.65 -11.99
CA GLU A 33 21.14 -10.15 -13.22
C GLU A 33 19.61 -10.03 -13.09
N ALA A 34 18.94 -11.10 -12.65
CA ALA A 34 17.50 -11.11 -12.41
C ALA A 34 17.10 -10.07 -11.35
N TRP A 35 17.88 -9.95 -10.27
CA TRP A 35 17.64 -8.94 -9.25
C TRP A 35 17.69 -7.51 -9.79
N ASN A 36 18.68 -7.21 -10.65
CA ASN A 36 18.85 -5.88 -11.23
C ASN A 36 17.74 -5.52 -12.21
N ALA A 37 17.15 -6.50 -12.89
CA ALA A 37 16.01 -6.32 -13.79
C ALA A 37 14.67 -6.06 -13.06
N LEU A 38 14.58 -6.40 -11.73
CA LEU A 38 13.36 -6.22 -10.97
C LEU A 38 13.12 -4.75 -10.61
N ARG A 39 11.84 -4.36 -10.67
CA ARG A 39 11.36 -3.08 -10.14
C ARG A 39 11.44 -3.07 -8.60
N PRO A 40 11.52 -1.90 -7.94
CA PRO A 40 11.63 -1.81 -6.48
C PRO A 40 10.55 -2.61 -5.73
N TYR A 41 9.29 -2.52 -6.13
CA TYR A 41 8.18 -3.22 -5.47
C TYR A 41 8.26 -4.76 -5.64
N GLU A 42 8.85 -5.25 -6.75
CA GLU A 42 9.06 -6.68 -6.99
C GLU A 42 10.18 -7.23 -6.10
N ARG A 43 11.26 -6.46 -5.92
CA ARG A 43 12.33 -6.77 -4.96
C ARG A 43 11.80 -6.85 -3.53
N GLU A 44 10.95 -5.91 -3.14
CA GLU A 44 10.31 -5.90 -1.82
C GLU A 44 9.40 -7.11 -1.62
N TYR A 45 8.58 -7.45 -2.63
CA TYR A 45 7.74 -8.64 -2.61
C TYR A 45 8.59 -9.90 -2.40
N LEU A 46 9.63 -10.09 -3.22
CA LEU A 46 10.54 -11.26 -3.12
C LEU A 46 11.22 -11.36 -1.75
N ARG A 47 11.68 -10.24 -1.20
CA ARG A 47 12.28 -10.22 0.14
C ARG A 47 11.28 -10.65 1.22
N CYS A 48 10.06 -10.14 1.17
CA CYS A 48 8.99 -10.53 2.10
C CYS A 48 8.65 -12.01 1.95
N TYR A 49 8.52 -12.49 0.72
CA TYR A 49 8.24 -13.91 0.45
C TYR A 49 9.38 -14.81 0.94
N ALA A 50 10.62 -14.49 0.61
CA ALA A 50 11.80 -15.24 1.02
C ALA A 50 11.93 -15.29 2.55
N ALA A 51 11.70 -14.16 3.23
CA ALA A 51 11.72 -14.10 4.68
C ALA A 51 10.61 -14.95 5.32
N GLY A 52 9.37 -14.81 4.85
CA GLY A 52 8.24 -15.58 5.35
C GLY A 52 8.37 -17.07 5.11
N SER A 53 8.86 -17.49 3.92
CA SER A 53 9.08 -18.90 3.58
C SER A 53 10.25 -19.54 4.32
N SER A 54 11.20 -18.75 4.81
CA SER A 54 12.34 -19.21 5.61
C SER A 54 12.03 -19.21 7.12
N ALA A 55 10.95 -18.57 7.55
CA ALA A 55 10.59 -18.46 8.94
C ALA A 55 9.67 -19.62 9.37
N HIS A 56 10.09 -20.38 10.41
CA HIS A 56 9.30 -21.53 10.89
C HIS A 56 8.15 -21.15 11.82
N ARG A 57 8.33 -20.12 12.67
CA ARG A 57 7.40 -19.73 13.72
C ARG A 57 7.04 -18.25 13.72
N SER A 58 7.60 -17.50 12.79
CA SER A 58 7.40 -16.08 12.71
C SER A 58 6.30 -15.75 11.73
N VAL A 59 5.56 -14.71 12.05
CA VAL A 59 4.45 -14.17 11.27
C VAL A 59 4.94 -12.87 10.64
N LEU A 60 4.79 -12.72 9.33
CA LEU A 60 4.97 -11.42 8.68
C LEU A 60 3.86 -10.47 9.14
N VAL A 61 4.25 -9.24 9.47
CA VAL A 61 3.33 -8.24 10.01
C VAL A 61 3.43 -6.93 9.24
N SER A 62 2.46 -6.05 9.44
CA SER A 62 2.50 -4.68 8.93
C SER A 62 2.73 -4.64 7.41
N ARG A 63 3.60 -3.77 6.92
CA ARG A 63 3.88 -3.60 5.47
C ARG A 63 4.35 -4.88 4.78
N SER A 64 5.13 -5.71 5.48
CA SER A 64 5.60 -6.97 4.92
C SER A 64 4.49 -8.00 4.70
N ALA A 65 3.51 -8.06 5.61
CA ALA A 65 2.30 -8.84 5.38
C ALA A 65 1.46 -8.25 4.24
N ALA A 66 1.29 -6.92 4.21
CA ALA A 66 0.55 -6.22 3.17
C ALA A 66 1.09 -6.51 1.76
N ARG A 67 2.42 -6.59 1.58
CA ARG A 67 3.05 -6.95 0.29
C ARG A 67 2.60 -8.31 -0.21
N LEU A 68 2.54 -9.31 0.66
CA LEU A 68 2.10 -10.65 0.26
C LEU A 68 0.58 -10.78 0.09
N LEU A 69 -0.17 -9.93 0.78
CA LEU A 69 -1.64 -9.83 0.67
C LEU A 69 -2.08 -8.93 -0.49
N ASN A 70 -1.15 -8.33 -1.25
CA ASN A 70 -1.42 -7.35 -2.32
C ASN A 70 -2.23 -6.14 -1.84
N MET A 71 -2.06 -5.75 -0.57
CA MET A 71 -2.69 -4.55 -0.01
C MET A 71 -1.96 -3.29 -0.47
N TRP A 72 -2.67 -2.19 -0.54
CA TRP A 72 -2.06 -0.90 -0.83
C TRP A 72 -1.08 -0.48 0.27
N THR A 73 0.07 -0.02 -0.16
CA THR A 73 1.12 0.56 0.69
C THR A 73 1.77 1.73 -0.04
N ILE A 74 2.14 2.76 0.69
CA ILE A 74 2.89 3.90 0.16
C ILE A 74 4.38 3.67 0.43
N PRO A 75 5.28 3.94 -0.55
CA PRO A 75 6.72 3.90 -0.31
C PRO A 75 7.13 4.78 0.87
N ASP A 76 8.01 4.28 1.73
CA ASP A 76 8.48 4.96 2.93
C ASP A 76 9.99 4.69 3.13
N GLY A 77 10.81 5.31 2.29
CA GLY A 77 12.25 5.17 2.34
C GLY A 77 12.73 3.72 2.12
N LYS A 78 13.71 3.27 2.94
CA LYS A 78 14.25 1.91 2.87
C LYS A 78 13.27 0.92 3.50
N GLU A 79 12.77 0.00 2.69
CA GLU A 79 11.83 -1.03 3.15
C GLU A 79 12.50 -2.00 4.13
N VAL A 80 11.85 -2.18 5.28
CA VAL A 80 12.27 -3.12 6.33
C VAL A 80 11.28 -4.27 6.38
N ILE A 81 11.79 -5.50 6.39
CA ILE A 81 10.97 -6.70 6.56
C ILE A 81 10.60 -6.83 8.04
N GLU A 82 9.32 -6.88 8.32
CA GLU A 82 8.77 -6.90 9.67
C GLU A 82 8.18 -8.27 10.00
N LEU A 83 8.71 -8.89 11.04
CA LEU A 83 8.27 -10.17 11.58
C LEU A 83 7.84 -10.00 13.04
N ALA A 84 6.96 -10.87 13.49
CA ALA A 84 6.63 -11.05 14.90
C ALA A 84 6.57 -12.54 15.23
N GLN A 85 6.58 -12.87 16.51
CA GLN A 85 6.35 -14.24 16.95
C GLN A 85 5.06 -14.33 17.75
N THR A 86 4.40 -15.47 17.67
CA THR A 86 3.23 -15.77 18.51
C THR A 86 3.63 -15.96 19.96
N HIS A 87 4.81 -16.52 20.18
CA HIS A 87 5.37 -16.79 21.52
C HIS A 87 6.90 -17.01 21.44
N GLY A 88 7.57 -16.92 22.57
CA GLY A 88 9.01 -17.15 22.67
C GLY A 88 9.89 -15.96 22.33
N THR A 89 11.20 -16.19 22.30
CA THR A 89 12.22 -15.22 21.94
C THR A 89 12.44 -15.26 20.42
N PRO A 90 12.60 -14.09 19.74
CA PRO A 90 12.95 -14.05 18.34
C PRO A 90 14.25 -14.82 18.06
N PRO A 91 14.35 -15.53 16.92
CA PRO A 91 15.58 -16.21 16.55
C PRO A 91 16.66 -15.19 16.22
N SER A 92 17.93 -15.64 16.22
CA SER A 92 19.05 -14.83 15.74
C SER A 92 18.82 -14.42 14.29
N THR A 93 19.11 -13.18 13.97
CA THR A 93 19.07 -12.63 12.60
C THR A 93 20.47 -12.54 11.98
N LYS A 94 21.49 -13.14 12.61
CA LYS A 94 22.91 -13.05 12.19
C LYS A 94 23.11 -13.44 10.72
N ASP A 95 22.37 -14.45 10.26
CA ASP A 95 22.49 -14.96 8.88
C ASP A 95 21.47 -14.34 7.90
N TRP A 96 20.70 -13.37 8.36
CA TRP A 96 19.72 -12.69 7.53
C TRP A 96 20.33 -11.46 6.84
N PRO A 97 19.84 -11.05 5.68
CA PRO A 97 20.26 -9.81 5.06
C PRO A 97 19.80 -8.61 5.89
N ASP A 98 20.46 -7.47 5.70
CA ASP A 98 20.09 -6.20 6.34
C ASP A 98 18.62 -5.82 6.06
N GLY A 99 18.03 -5.08 7.01
CA GLY A 99 16.66 -4.58 6.86
C GLY A 99 15.58 -5.56 7.28
N LEU A 100 15.90 -6.48 8.21
CA LEU A 100 14.91 -7.32 8.88
C LEU A 100 14.73 -6.86 10.33
N ARG A 101 13.48 -6.81 10.79
CA ARG A 101 13.12 -6.39 12.16
C ARG A 101 12.09 -7.34 12.77
N TYR A 102 12.35 -7.80 13.98
CA TYR A 102 11.33 -8.42 14.81
C TYR A 102 10.60 -7.38 15.67
N ARG A 103 9.26 -7.36 15.57
CA ARG A 103 8.41 -6.57 16.44
C ARG A 103 8.11 -7.33 17.72
N HIS A 104 8.29 -6.67 18.88
CA HIS A 104 7.92 -7.23 20.18
C HIS A 104 6.41 -7.17 20.37
N MET A 105 5.71 -8.17 19.84
CA MET A 105 4.26 -8.28 19.94
C MET A 105 3.83 -9.74 19.85
N ARG A 106 2.76 -10.07 20.55
CA ARG A 106 2.07 -11.35 20.40
C ARG A 106 0.98 -11.23 19.34
N ILE A 107 0.92 -12.20 18.46
CA ILE A 107 -0.13 -12.32 17.45
C ILE A 107 -1.04 -13.48 17.88
N PRO A 108 -2.32 -13.21 18.24
CA PRO A 108 -3.27 -14.29 18.49
C PRO A 108 -3.47 -15.14 17.23
N GLU A 109 -3.74 -16.42 17.40
CA GLU A 109 -3.99 -17.32 16.25
C GLU A 109 -5.14 -16.83 15.36
N SER A 110 -6.17 -16.21 15.94
CA SER A 110 -7.27 -15.58 15.18
C SER A 110 -6.85 -14.43 14.29
N ASP A 111 -5.64 -13.88 14.48
CA ASP A 111 -5.06 -12.83 13.65
C ASP A 111 -3.97 -13.38 12.71
N VAL A 112 -3.71 -14.69 12.70
CA VAL A 112 -2.78 -15.33 11.77
C VAL A 112 -3.52 -15.85 10.56
N TYR A 113 -3.03 -15.51 9.39
CA TYR A 113 -3.49 -16.00 8.10
C TYR A 113 -2.36 -16.78 7.42
N CYS A 114 -2.68 -17.86 6.71
CA CYS A 114 -1.70 -18.69 6.04
C CYS A 114 -1.83 -18.54 4.53
N ILE A 115 -0.75 -18.17 3.88
CA ILE A 115 -0.61 -18.17 2.43
C ILE A 115 0.12 -19.46 2.05
N HIS A 116 -0.53 -20.28 1.20
CA HIS A 116 0.08 -21.47 0.62
C HIS A 116 0.63 -21.12 -0.75
N ARG A 117 1.90 -21.40 -0.98
CA ARG A 117 2.58 -21.16 -2.25
C ARG A 117 3.59 -22.27 -2.52
N THR A 118 3.63 -22.71 -3.76
CA THR A 118 4.71 -23.59 -4.24
C THR A 118 5.85 -22.71 -4.75
N ASP A 119 7.05 -22.90 -4.23
CA ASP A 119 8.25 -22.24 -4.74
C ASP A 119 8.97 -23.09 -5.80
N CYS A 120 9.94 -22.50 -6.51
CA CYS A 120 10.74 -23.19 -7.53
C CYS A 120 11.59 -24.36 -6.98
N ILE A 121 11.68 -24.52 -5.68
CA ILE A 121 12.39 -25.60 -4.99
C ILE A 121 11.43 -26.79 -4.76
N GLY A 122 10.19 -26.70 -5.27
CA GLY A 122 9.19 -27.78 -5.23
C GLY A 122 8.58 -28.04 -3.86
N ALA A 123 8.84 -27.20 -2.87
CA ALA A 123 8.25 -27.33 -1.54
C ALA A 123 6.99 -26.50 -1.42
N ASP A 124 5.90 -27.12 -1.01
CA ASP A 124 4.70 -26.41 -0.57
C ASP A 124 5.04 -25.62 0.71
N ARG A 125 5.04 -24.29 0.62
CA ARG A 125 5.42 -23.39 1.70
C ARG A 125 4.22 -22.70 2.28
N LYS A 126 4.05 -22.90 3.57
CA LYS A 126 3.08 -22.18 4.40
C LYS A 126 3.74 -20.94 4.95
N ILE A 127 3.32 -19.77 4.46
CA ILE A 127 3.79 -18.48 4.97
C ILE A 127 2.74 -17.92 5.91
N GLN A 128 3.14 -17.62 7.13
CA GLN A 128 2.26 -16.97 8.11
C GLN A 128 2.35 -15.46 7.96
N VAL A 129 1.20 -14.83 7.84
CA VAL A 129 1.02 -13.38 7.79
C VAL A 129 -0.07 -12.97 8.77
N THR A 130 -0.13 -11.71 9.18
CA THR A 130 -1.30 -11.21 9.90
C THR A 130 -2.51 -11.13 8.98
N SER A 131 -3.72 -11.32 9.54
CA SER A 131 -4.97 -11.14 8.79
C SER A 131 -5.03 -9.73 8.17
N PRO A 132 -5.75 -9.53 7.06
CA PRO A 132 -5.78 -8.24 6.37
C PRO A 132 -6.14 -7.07 7.30
N GLU A 133 -7.15 -7.22 8.16
CA GLU A 133 -7.56 -6.17 9.11
C GLU A 133 -6.47 -5.91 10.15
N ARG A 134 -5.84 -6.98 10.67
CA ARG A 134 -4.73 -6.82 11.63
C ARG A 134 -3.53 -6.18 10.95
N THR A 135 -3.26 -6.51 9.71
CA THR A 135 -2.20 -5.91 8.91
C THR A 135 -2.39 -4.40 8.76
N ALA A 136 -3.59 -3.93 8.38
CA ALA A 136 -3.90 -2.52 8.26
C ALA A 136 -3.76 -1.77 9.60
N ILE A 137 -4.23 -2.38 10.70
CA ILE A 137 -4.08 -1.82 12.05
C ILE A 137 -2.60 -1.69 12.41
N ASP A 138 -1.78 -2.70 12.16
CA ASP A 138 -0.36 -2.68 12.50
C ASP A 138 0.43 -1.71 11.61
N ILE A 139 0.04 -1.51 10.33
CA ILE A 139 0.57 -0.45 9.48
C ILE A 139 0.30 0.92 10.13
N ALA A 140 -0.94 1.21 10.51
CA ALA A 140 -1.28 2.46 11.18
C ALA A 140 -0.47 2.68 12.48
N ARG A 141 -0.33 1.64 13.29
CA ARG A 141 0.40 1.68 14.56
C ARG A 141 1.89 1.97 14.40
N PHE A 142 2.52 1.43 13.36
CA PHE A 142 3.98 1.47 13.21
C PHE A 142 4.48 2.47 12.16
N HIS A 143 3.63 2.83 11.20
CA HIS A 143 3.96 3.71 10.08
C HIS A 143 3.08 4.97 9.99
N GLY A 144 2.18 5.15 10.96
CA GLY A 144 1.38 6.36 11.08
C GLY A 144 0.02 6.33 10.39
N VAL A 145 -0.71 7.44 10.56
CA VAL A 145 -2.12 7.56 10.16
C VAL A 145 -2.29 7.43 8.65
N ARG A 146 -1.49 8.14 7.86
CA ARG A 146 -1.60 8.16 6.39
C ARG A 146 -1.45 6.76 5.80
N GLN A 147 -0.40 6.03 6.21
CA GLN A 147 -0.15 4.65 5.77
C GLN A 147 -1.28 3.70 6.19
N GLY A 148 -1.78 3.89 7.42
CA GLY A 148 -2.89 3.10 7.95
C GLY A 148 -4.19 3.33 7.19
N ALA A 149 -4.53 4.59 6.88
CA ALA A 149 -5.71 4.93 6.10
C ALA A 149 -5.67 4.30 4.70
N VAL A 150 -4.50 4.35 4.02
CA VAL A 150 -4.30 3.69 2.72
C VAL A 150 -4.59 2.19 2.78
N ALA A 151 -4.08 1.49 3.80
CA ALA A 151 -4.31 0.07 3.96
C ALA A 151 -5.77 -0.25 4.35
N MET A 152 -6.43 0.61 5.11
CA MET A 152 -7.84 0.48 5.49
C MET A 152 -8.77 0.76 4.31
N ASP A 153 -8.50 1.79 3.49
CA ASP A 153 -9.25 2.07 2.27
C ASP A 153 -9.20 0.88 1.30
N TRP A 154 -8.02 0.26 1.15
CA TRP A 154 -7.92 -0.97 0.37
C TRP A 154 -8.88 -2.06 0.86
N LEU A 155 -8.96 -2.29 2.18
CA LEU A 155 -9.89 -3.25 2.76
C LEU A 155 -11.35 -2.90 2.49
N LEU A 156 -11.67 -1.61 2.50
CA LEU A 156 -13.03 -1.10 2.35
C LEU A 156 -13.44 -0.91 0.88
N SER A 157 -12.51 -0.92 -0.08
CA SER A 157 -12.79 -0.69 -1.50
C SER A 157 -13.58 -1.82 -2.17
N PHE A 158 -13.49 -3.07 -1.65
CA PHE A 158 -14.08 -4.24 -2.28
C PHE A 158 -15.45 -4.62 -1.71
N GLY A 159 -16.28 -5.22 -2.58
CA GLY A 159 -17.55 -5.85 -2.20
C GLY A 159 -18.71 -4.88 -2.04
N THR A 160 -19.82 -5.40 -1.56
CA THR A 160 -21.06 -4.68 -1.31
C THR A 160 -20.95 -3.72 -0.12
N LEU A 161 -21.83 -2.75 -0.01
CA LEU A 161 -21.89 -1.83 1.12
C LEU A 161 -22.01 -2.56 2.48
N GLN A 162 -22.74 -3.68 2.51
CA GLN A 162 -22.88 -4.48 3.72
C GLN A 162 -21.55 -5.16 4.12
N GLU A 163 -20.80 -5.67 3.14
CA GLU A 163 -19.47 -6.27 3.40
C GLU A 163 -18.45 -5.21 3.83
N LYS A 164 -18.46 -4.04 3.21
CA LYS A 164 -17.64 -2.88 3.62
C LYS A 164 -17.92 -2.49 5.06
N ARG A 165 -19.19 -2.38 5.44
CA ARG A 165 -19.61 -2.08 6.81
C ARG A 165 -19.13 -3.14 7.80
N ARG A 166 -19.30 -4.43 7.49
CA ARG A 166 -18.83 -5.54 8.34
C ARG A 166 -17.31 -5.50 8.54
N ARG A 167 -16.55 -5.19 7.49
CA ARG A 167 -15.08 -5.05 7.60
C ARG A 167 -14.72 -3.87 8.50
N TRP A 168 -15.39 -2.74 8.34
CA TRP A 168 -15.19 -1.58 9.20
C TRP A 168 -15.43 -1.91 10.68
N GLU A 169 -16.56 -2.56 10.98
CA GLU A 169 -16.90 -3.04 12.33
C GLU A 169 -15.86 -4.03 12.87
N THR A 170 -15.35 -4.92 12.02
CA THR A 170 -14.28 -5.87 12.38
C THR A 170 -12.98 -5.16 12.73
N ILE A 171 -12.57 -4.17 11.93
CA ILE A 171 -11.38 -3.35 12.19
C ILE A 171 -11.56 -2.61 13.53
N GLN A 172 -12.70 -1.98 13.74
CA GLN A 172 -13.03 -1.27 14.99
C GLN A 172 -12.96 -2.18 16.21
N ALA A 173 -13.53 -3.38 16.15
CA ALA A 173 -13.48 -4.36 17.22
C ALA A 173 -12.05 -4.84 17.53
N LYS A 174 -11.23 -5.06 16.49
CA LYS A 174 -9.81 -5.42 16.66
C LYS A 174 -9.01 -4.26 17.27
N ILE A 175 -9.26 -3.02 16.89
CA ILE A 175 -8.65 -1.83 17.50
C ILE A 175 -8.99 -1.75 18.99
N ALA A 176 -10.25 -1.99 19.35
CA ALA A 176 -10.69 -1.99 20.76
C ALA A 176 -9.94 -3.04 21.60
N ARG A 177 -9.73 -4.26 21.07
CA ARG A 177 -8.95 -5.32 21.73
C ARG A 177 -7.48 -4.95 21.92
N LEU A 178 -6.95 -4.05 21.09
CA LEU A 178 -5.56 -3.55 21.16
C LEU A 178 -5.42 -2.30 22.04
N LYS A 179 -6.43 -1.94 22.84
CA LYS A 179 -6.37 -0.81 23.79
C LYS A 179 -5.10 -0.86 24.63
N GLY A 180 -4.42 0.26 24.78
CA GLY A 180 -3.16 0.40 25.51
C GLY A 180 -1.90 -0.04 24.74
N LYS A 181 -2.03 -0.63 23.55
CA LYS A 181 -0.86 -0.98 22.74
C LYS A 181 -0.29 0.25 22.04
N ARG A 182 1.05 0.30 21.93
CA ARG A 182 1.77 1.39 21.28
C ARG A 182 1.21 1.66 19.86
N GLY A 183 0.96 2.93 19.57
CA GLY A 183 0.48 3.40 18.26
C GLY A 183 -1.00 3.16 17.98
N ILE A 184 -1.80 2.68 18.96
CA ILE A 184 -3.21 2.39 18.73
C ILE A 184 -4.05 3.66 18.45
N ALA A 185 -3.61 4.82 18.91
CA ALA A 185 -4.24 6.10 18.58
C ALA A 185 -4.19 6.38 17.07
N ASN A 186 -3.05 6.09 16.44
CA ASN A 186 -2.91 6.20 14.98
C ASN A 186 -3.89 5.28 14.24
N ALA A 187 -4.10 4.05 14.75
CA ALA A 187 -5.04 3.12 14.11
C ALA A 187 -6.50 3.60 14.24
N ARG A 188 -6.88 4.19 15.37
CA ARG A 188 -8.20 4.81 15.52
C ARG A 188 -8.37 5.96 14.54
N ARG A 189 -7.39 6.87 14.51
CA ARG A 189 -7.44 8.03 13.60
C ARG A 189 -7.44 7.60 12.14
N ALA A 190 -6.66 6.58 11.77
CA ALA A 190 -6.67 6.04 10.42
C ALA A 190 -8.04 5.47 10.03
N LEU A 191 -8.73 4.77 10.95
CA LEU A 191 -10.08 4.25 10.70
C LEU A 191 -11.12 5.37 10.58
N GLU A 192 -11.02 6.42 11.40
CA GLU A 192 -11.88 7.62 11.29
C GLU A 192 -11.74 8.29 9.91
N LEU A 193 -10.54 8.29 9.36
CA LEU A 193 -10.24 8.84 8.04
C LEU A 193 -10.43 7.85 6.89
N ALA A 194 -10.74 6.59 7.17
CA ALA A 194 -10.89 5.59 6.12
C ALA A 194 -12.15 5.82 5.28
N SER A 195 -12.04 5.52 3.99
CA SER A 195 -13.12 5.67 3.02
C SER A 195 -13.25 4.44 2.13
N PRO A 196 -14.47 3.99 1.83
CA PRO A 196 -14.68 2.86 0.91
C PRO A 196 -14.64 3.27 -0.58
N TRP A 197 -14.36 4.54 -0.88
CA TRP A 197 -14.51 5.11 -2.22
C TRP A 197 -13.19 5.35 -2.95
N SER A 198 -12.04 5.26 -2.28
CA SER A 198 -10.73 5.35 -2.95
C SER A 198 -10.53 4.21 -3.95
N GLU A 199 -9.99 4.51 -5.11
CA GLU A 199 -9.64 3.54 -6.15
C GLU A 199 -8.12 3.35 -6.25
N SER A 200 -7.36 4.18 -5.58
CA SER A 200 -5.90 4.07 -5.54
C SER A 200 -5.31 4.49 -4.19
N PRO A 201 -4.10 4.00 -3.86
CA PRO A 201 -3.40 4.39 -2.64
C PRO A 201 -3.07 5.89 -2.60
N TYR A 202 -2.92 6.53 -3.75
CA TYR A 202 -2.54 7.94 -3.84
C TYR A 202 -3.74 8.89 -3.72
N GLU A 203 -4.93 8.45 -4.14
CA GLU A 203 -6.19 9.16 -3.83
C GLU A 203 -6.40 9.22 -2.32
N THR A 204 -6.28 8.07 -1.62
CA THR A 204 -6.33 8.04 -0.16
C THR A 204 -5.28 8.95 0.45
N LEU A 205 -4.03 8.86 -0.01
CA LEU A 205 -2.94 9.65 0.55
C LEU A 205 -3.21 11.14 0.42
N LEU A 206 -3.57 11.62 -0.78
CA LEU A 206 -3.85 13.04 -1.02
C LEU A 206 -5.07 13.51 -0.23
N ARG A 207 -6.15 12.73 -0.20
CA ARG A 207 -7.34 13.03 0.60
C ARG A 207 -7.01 13.23 2.08
N VAL A 208 -6.22 12.31 2.66
CA VAL A 208 -5.82 12.42 4.07
C VAL A 208 -4.93 13.64 4.31
N ILE A 209 -3.98 13.93 3.40
CA ILE A 209 -3.15 15.14 3.47
C ILE A 209 -4.03 16.41 3.42
N LEU A 210 -5.02 16.46 2.53
CA LEU A 210 -5.94 17.59 2.40
C LEU A 210 -6.75 17.77 3.69
N HIS A 211 -7.32 16.69 4.24
CA HIS A 211 -8.04 16.73 5.51
C HIS A 211 -7.15 17.24 6.67
N GLU A 212 -5.90 16.79 6.77
CA GLU A 212 -4.94 17.27 7.77
C GLU A 212 -4.64 18.78 7.64
N ASN A 213 -4.89 19.35 6.46
CA ASN A 213 -4.76 20.78 6.16
C ASN A 213 -6.09 21.55 6.20
N GLY A 214 -7.15 20.94 6.74
CA GLY A 214 -8.48 21.56 6.86
C GLY A 214 -9.24 21.68 5.54
N ILE A 215 -8.90 20.85 4.54
CA ILE A 215 -9.56 20.81 3.24
C ILE A 215 -10.36 19.52 3.14
N GLU A 216 -11.68 19.65 3.13
CA GLU A 216 -12.58 18.52 2.91
C GLU A 216 -12.91 18.38 1.43
N VAL A 217 -12.75 17.17 0.91
CA VAL A 217 -13.01 16.84 -0.50
C VAL A 217 -14.01 15.70 -0.60
N GLU A 218 -14.82 15.74 -1.63
CA GLU A 218 -15.65 14.62 -2.05
C GLU A 218 -14.87 13.73 -3.02
N MET A 219 -15.25 12.46 -3.08
CA MET A 219 -14.52 11.43 -3.86
C MET A 219 -15.41 10.82 -4.92
N GLN A 220 -14.81 10.47 -6.05
CA GLN A 220 -15.43 9.66 -7.09
C GLN A 220 -16.78 10.22 -7.56
N LEU A 221 -16.89 11.56 -7.63
CA LEU A 221 -18.10 12.24 -8.05
C LEU A 221 -18.26 12.21 -9.58
N TRP A 222 -19.48 12.03 -10.04
CA TRP A 222 -19.81 12.14 -11.46
C TRP A 222 -20.13 13.59 -11.82
N ILE A 223 -19.45 14.10 -12.85
CA ILE A 223 -19.76 15.36 -13.49
C ILE A 223 -20.45 15.03 -14.82
N GLY A 224 -21.74 15.26 -14.90
CA GLY A 224 -22.56 14.76 -16.00
C GLY A 224 -22.64 13.23 -16.06
N PRO A 225 -23.07 12.65 -17.20
CA PRO A 225 -23.24 11.21 -17.32
C PRO A 225 -21.93 10.42 -17.53
N ASP A 226 -20.87 11.08 -18.02
CA ASP A 226 -19.73 10.39 -18.63
C ASP A 226 -18.42 10.49 -17.83
N PHE A 227 -18.28 11.44 -16.91
CA PHE A 227 -17.00 11.73 -16.27
C PHE A 227 -17.04 11.62 -14.76
N ARG A 228 -16.35 10.63 -14.23
CA ARG A 228 -16.11 10.49 -12.80
C ARG A 228 -14.71 11.02 -12.47
N VAL A 229 -14.63 11.84 -11.42
CA VAL A 229 -13.40 12.53 -11.00
C VAL A 229 -12.89 11.97 -9.68
N ASP A 230 -11.56 11.97 -9.47
CA ASP A 230 -10.95 11.35 -8.30
C ASP A 230 -11.35 12.07 -7.01
N LEU A 231 -11.07 13.38 -6.93
CA LEU A 231 -11.39 14.24 -5.80
C LEU A 231 -11.98 15.55 -6.30
N ILE A 232 -12.89 16.14 -5.50
CA ILE A 232 -13.49 17.45 -5.80
C ILE A 232 -13.59 18.32 -4.55
N TRP A 233 -13.25 19.59 -4.68
CA TRP A 233 -13.43 20.62 -3.66
C TRP A 233 -14.28 21.76 -4.21
N GLY A 234 -15.59 21.66 -4.01
CA GLY A 234 -16.54 22.60 -4.64
C GLY A 234 -16.42 22.58 -6.15
N ASN A 235 -15.99 23.68 -6.76
CA ASN A 235 -15.80 23.81 -8.20
C ASN A 235 -14.35 23.50 -8.67
N LEU A 236 -13.51 22.91 -7.82
CA LEU A 236 -12.16 22.44 -8.18
C LEU A 236 -12.11 20.92 -8.26
N VAL A 237 -11.81 20.39 -9.41
CA VAL A 237 -11.50 18.98 -9.67
C VAL A 237 -10.01 18.73 -9.48
N ILE A 238 -9.67 17.66 -8.74
CA ILE A 238 -8.29 17.25 -8.46
C ILE A 238 -8.13 15.81 -8.95
N GLU A 239 -7.29 15.61 -9.97
CA GLU A 239 -7.01 14.33 -10.59
C GLU A 239 -5.61 13.83 -10.21
N ILE A 240 -5.46 12.51 -10.05
CA ILE A 240 -4.20 11.87 -9.68
C ILE A 240 -3.77 10.91 -10.78
N ASP A 241 -2.68 11.24 -11.44
CA ASP A 241 -2.15 10.47 -12.55
C ASP A 241 -0.98 9.57 -12.12
N GLY A 242 -1.10 8.26 -12.41
CA GLY A 242 0.01 7.32 -12.28
C GLY A 242 1.08 7.52 -13.36
N LEU A 243 2.35 7.30 -13.02
CA LEU A 243 3.47 7.44 -13.97
C LEU A 243 3.35 6.49 -15.17
N ASP A 244 2.84 5.28 -14.96
CA ASP A 244 2.75 4.26 -16.01
C ASP A 244 1.72 4.61 -17.10
N LYS A 245 0.87 5.61 -16.86
CA LYS A 245 -0.15 6.03 -17.83
C LYS A 245 0.42 6.86 -18.99
N PHE A 246 1.66 7.36 -18.91
CA PHE A 246 2.21 8.30 -19.93
C PHE A 246 3.30 7.72 -20.83
N GLU A 247 4.03 6.69 -20.40
CA GLU A 247 5.16 6.16 -21.18
C GLU A 247 4.76 5.46 -22.50
N ASN A 248 3.48 5.06 -22.68
CA ASN A 248 3.00 4.37 -23.89
C ASN A 248 1.55 4.71 -24.24
N LYS A 249 1.09 5.96 -24.05
CA LYS A 249 -0.29 6.30 -24.47
C LYS A 249 -0.37 6.46 -26.00
N PRO A 250 -1.29 5.73 -26.66
CA PRO A 250 -1.69 6.04 -28.03
C PRO A 250 -2.16 7.51 -28.13
N HIS A 251 -1.93 8.15 -29.26
CA HIS A 251 -2.35 9.54 -29.52
C HIS A 251 -3.82 9.80 -29.19
N ASP A 252 -4.68 8.83 -29.46
CA ASP A 252 -6.12 8.88 -29.16
C ASP A 252 -6.45 9.00 -27.67
N ALA A 253 -5.65 8.39 -26.79
CA ALA A 253 -5.84 8.50 -25.34
C ALA A 253 -5.52 9.89 -24.81
N VAL A 254 -4.53 10.57 -25.39
CA VAL A 254 -4.19 11.97 -25.07
C VAL A 254 -5.31 12.91 -25.53
N LEU A 255 -5.81 12.73 -26.76
CA LEU A 255 -6.92 13.53 -27.29
C LEU A 255 -8.21 13.34 -26.46
N SER A 256 -8.50 12.10 -26.06
CA SER A 256 -9.67 11.81 -25.21
C SER A 256 -9.55 12.50 -23.85
N GLN A 257 -8.35 12.54 -23.28
CA GLN A 257 -8.09 13.21 -22.01
C GLN A 257 -8.24 14.74 -22.12
N LEU A 258 -7.75 15.34 -23.20
CA LEU A 258 -7.92 16.76 -23.46
C LEU A 258 -9.39 17.15 -23.66
N LYS A 259 -10.15 16.36 -24.44
CA LYS A 259 -11.60 16.55 -24.63
C LYS A 259 -12.34 16.49 -23.30
N ARG A 260 -12.03 15.49 -22.45
CA ARG A 260 -12.60 15.36 -21.09
C ARG A 260 -12.34 16.59 -20.25
N GLU A 261 -11.10 17.06 -20.21
CA GLU A 261 -10.73 18.24 -19.42
C GLU A 261 -11.40 19.52 -19.93
N THR A 262 -11.46 19.71 -21.26
CA THR A 262 -12.17 20.84 -21.86
C THR A 262 -13.64 20.84 -21.47
N TRP A 263 -14.29 19.69 -21.61
CA TRP A 263 -15.70 19.56 -21.25
C TRP A 263 -15.97 19.85 -19.76
N ILE A 264 -15.14 19.31 -18.85
CA ILE A 264 -15.26 19.57 -17.40
C ILE A 264 -15.12 21.08 -17.12
N ARG A 265 -14.21 21.77 -17.80
CA ARG A 265 -14.05 23.24 -17.68
C ARG A 265 -15.23 24.03 -18.22
N GLU A 266 -15.87 23.57 -19.28
CA GLU A 266 -17.11 24.15 -19.83
C GLU A 266 -18.28 24.02 -18.86
N GLN A 267 -18.28 22.99 -17.98
CA GLN A 267 -19.26 22.85 -16.90
C GLN A 267 -18.98 23.76 -15.68
N GLY A 268 -17.98 24.65 -15.77
CA GLY A 268 -17.65 25.62 -14.71
C GLY A 268 -16.64 25.13 -13.67
N TYR A 269 -16.02 23.97 -13.88
CA TYR A 269 -15.00 23.46 -12.97
C TYR A 269 -13.60 23.90 -13.39
N GLU A 270 -12.76 24.17 -12.40
CA GLU A 270 -11.30 24.22 -12.60
C GLU A 270 -10.73 22.81 -12.42
N VAL A 271 -9.66 22.47 -13.16
CA VAL A 271 -9.03 21.14 -13.07
C VAL A 271 -7.56 21.28 -12.74
N ILE A 272 -7.10 20.59 -11.70
CA ILE A 272 -5.69 20.46 -11.37
C ILE A 272 -5.29 18.98 -11.34
N ARG A 273 -4.06 18.67 -11.78
CA ARG A 273 -3.52 17.32 -11.85
C ARG A 273 -2.23 17.19 -11.07
N PHE A 274 -2.05 16.03 -10.43
CA PHE A 274 -0.83 15.66 -9.74
C PHE A 274 -0.35 14.29 -10.17
N PHE A 275 0.94 14.17 -10.39
CA PHE A 275 1.56 12.85 -10.49
C PHE A 275 1.79 12.28 -9.09
N THR A 276 1.70 10.97 -8.98
CA THR A 276 1.92 10.26 -7.70
C THR A 276 3.25 10.62 -7.05
N ARG A 277 4.31 10.87 -7.86
CA ARG A 277 5.64 11.28 -7.37
C ARG A 277 5.64 12.67 -6.71
N GLU A 278 4.78 13.60 -7.16
CA GLU A 278 4.67 14.95 -6.58
C GLU A 278 4.08 14.86 -5.18
N ILE A 279 3.00 14.07 -5.03
CA ILE A 279 2.34 13.83 -3.74
C ILE A 279 3.29 13.19 -2.73
N LEU A 280 4.16 12.27 -3.20
CA LEU A 280 5.14 11.61 -2.34
C LEU A 280 6.30 12.50 -1.91
N ARG A 281 6.79 13.35 -2.84
CA ARG A 281 8.01 14.14 -2.62
C ARG A 281 7.76 15.45 -1.88
N ASN A 282 6.67 16.10 -2.20
CA ASN A 282 6.36 17.43 -1.66
C ASN A 282 4.85 17.64 -1.47
N PRO A 283 4.24 17.00 -0.46
CA PRO A 283 2.81 17.12 -0.19
C PRO A 283 2.39 18.56 0.15
N GLU A 284 3.25 19.34 0.81
CA GLU A 284 2.96 20.75 1.15
C GLU A 284 2.79 21.59 -0.11
N GLU A 285 3.62 21.37 -1.12
CA GLU A 285 3.51 22.05 -2.40
C GLU A 285 2.23 21.67 -3.15
N CYS A 286 1.80 20.40 -3.06
CA CYS A 286 0.52 19.98 -3.60
C CYS A 286 -0.64 20.75 -2.94
N VAL A 287 -0.63 20.84 -1.62
CA VAL A 287 -1.66 21.60 -0.86
C VAL A 287 -1.66 23.08 -1.24
N ARG A 288 -0.48 23.71 -1.36
CA ARG A 288 -0.36 25.12 -1.78
C ARG A 288 -0.99 25.33 -3.16
N ARG A 289 -0.62 24.51 -4.13
CA ARG A 289 -1.14 24.57 -5.50
C ARG A 289 -2.66 24.34 -5.56
N ILE A 290 -3.19 23.43 -4.74
CA ILE A 290 -4.63 23.18 -4.64
C ILE A 290 -5.37 24.42 -4.10
N ARG A 291 -4.85 25.07 -3.06
CA ARG A 291 -5.43 26.32 -2.53
C ARG A 291 -5.43 27.45 -3.57
N GLU A 292 -4.35 27.60 -4.31
CA GLU A 292 -4.26 28.59 -5.38
C GLU A 292 -5.23 28.29 -6.55
N ALA A 293 -5.36 27.02 -6.93
CA ALA A 293 -6.32 26.59 -7.94
C ALA A 293 -7.75 26.86 -7.46
N LYS A 294 -8.06 26.57 -6.19
CA LYS A 294 -9.37 26.87 -5.61
C LYS A 294 -9.69 28.37 -5.63
N ALA A 295 -8.73 29.20 -5.25
CA ALA A 295 -8.92 30.64 -5.28
C ALA A 295 -9.14 31.19 -6.72
N ARG A 296 -8.61 30.52 -7.77
CA ARG A 296 -8.93 30.85 -9.17
C ARG A 296 -10.32 30.37 -9.54
N ALA A 297 -10.69 29.16 -9.15
CA ALA A 297 -11.99 28.59 -9.43
C ALA A 297 -13.12 29.43 -8.82
N ASP A 298 -12.95 29.95 -7.61
CA ASP A 298 -13.95 30.78 -6.90
C ASP A 298 -14.14 32.20 -7.49
N LYS A 299 -13.23 32.64 -8.36
CA LYS A 299 -13.33 33.94 -9.05
C LYS A 299 -14.07 33.88 -10.40
N ARG A 300 -14.33 32.66 -10.89
CA ARG A 300 -15.12 32.42 -12.11
C ARG A 300 -16.58 32.34 -11.82
#